data_bb14f29a0bb5bcf2e4e1b76368dab8fb
#
_entry.id   bb14f29a0bb5bcf2e4e1b76368dab8fb
#
_cell.length_a   1.000
_cell.length_b   1.000
_cell.length_c   1.000
_cell.angle_alpha   90.00
_cell.angle_beta   90.00
_cell.angle_gamma   90.00
#
_symmetry.space_group_name_H-M   'P 1'
#
loop_
_entity.id
_entity.type
_entity.pdbx_description
1 polymer ?
#
loop_
_entity_poly.entity_id
_entity_poly.type
_entity_poly.pdbx_seq_one_letter_code
_entity_poly.pdbx_strand_id
1 'polypeptide(L)'
;KNNAFDLALKPNLKKNLFTEVQHINYSKKTITCKEVATIKEAALKMSKYNVGSIIITKKNIPLGIITDKDLRHKVATGKCSINKKVTEIMSYPVLTFPRNLSVSEAQIAMLKHNISHLCITKNGLNTSEIVGVLSEHDIIITKGNNPSVLIKALKKVSTLPEIKAIIEKAQVLLKNYIQQHIPLPFITNIISEINYAVTQKIIEFNLEQQAKPPVKFAWLTIGSQGRKEQLLQTDQDNAIVFEDTEKLEDTRAFFIKLAAKINQDLAFVGFELCPSKMMAMNPKWCLSVTEWKQQ
;
A
#
# COMPACT_ATOMS: atom_id res chain seq x y z
N LYS A 1 -43.94 6.70 -1.40
CA LYS A 1 -43.66 5.82 -2.53
C LYS A 1 -42.21 5.41 -2.41
N ASN A 2 -42.01 4.53 -1.44
CA ASN A 2 -40.77 3.91 -1.03
C ASN A 2 -40.71 2.55 -1.71
N ASN A 3 -39.56 2.20 -2.27
CA ASN A 3 -39.06 0.84 -2.26
C ASN A 3 -37.87 0.75 -3.20
N ALA A 4 -36.67 0.91 -2.67
CA ALA A 4 -35.46 0.50 -3.36
C ALA A 4 -34.32 0.13 -2.37
N PHE A 5 -34.62 -0.39 -1.18
CA PHE A 5 -33.60 -0.87 -0.22
C PHE A 5 -34.02 -2.11 0.56
N ASP A 6 -34.81 -3.01 -0.05
CA ASP A 6 -35.01 -4.37 0.46
C ASP A 6 -34.32 -5.38 -0.46
N LEU A 7 -32.99 -5.37 -0.46
CA LEU A 7 -32.21 -6.55 -0.83
C LEU A 7 -32.22 -7.50 0.37
N ALA A 8 -33.22 -8.38 0.38
CA ALA A 8 -33.27 -9.52 1.26
C ALA A 8 -31.94 -10.28 1.19
N LEU A 9 -31.09 -10.13 2.18
CA LEU A 9 -29.88 -10.91 2.39
C LEU A 9 -30.27 -12.36 2.51
N LYS A 10 -29.98 -13.16 1.48
CA LYS A 10 -30.18 -14.61 1.50
C LYS A 10 -29.48 -15.20 2.74
N PRO A 11 -30.10 -16.17 3.46
CA PRO A 11 -29.56 -16.73 4.71
C PRO A 11 -28.13 -17.28 4.61
N ASN A 12 -27.68 -17.63 3.41
CA ASN A 12 -26.33 -18.17 3.16
C ASN A 12 -25.20 -17.12 3.16
N LEU A 13 -25.50 -15.81 3.08
CA LEU A 13 -24.46 -14.78 3.21
C LEU A 13 -24.07 -14.50 4.68
N LYS A 14 -24.97 -14.77 5.63
CA LYS A 14 -24.66 -14.60 7.06
C LYS A 14 -23.67 -15.63 7.62
N LYS A 15 -23.61 -16.82 7.02
CA LYS A 15 -22.70 -17.89 7.46
C LYS A 15 -21.23 -17.65 7.05
N ASN A 16 -20.98 -16.94 5.94
CA ASN A 16 -19.62 -16.71 5.44
C ASN A 16 -18.94 -15.46 6.01
N LEU A 17 -19.65 -14.57 6.67
CA LEU A 17 -19.10 -13.34 7.27
C LEU A 17 -18.36 -13.58 8.60
N PHE A 18 -18.60 -14.74 9.26
CA PHE A 18 -18.02 -15.05 10.58
C PHE A 18 -17.15 -16.30 10.64
N THR A 19 -16.90 -16.98 9.52
CA THR A 19 -16.26 -18.32 9.54
C THR A 19 -14.96 -18.45 8.75
N GLU A 20 -14.44 -17.40 8.12
CA GLU A 20 -13.05 -17.46 7.65
C GLU A 20 -12.12 -17.08 8.79
N VAL A 21 -11.79 -18.05 9.62
CA VAL A 21 -10.59 -18.05 10.46
C VAL A 21 -9.41 -18.14 9.48
N GLN A 22 -9.02 -17.01 8.90
CA GLN A 22 -7.76 -16.92 8.20
C GLN A 22 -6.68 -17.04 9.26
N HIS A 23 -5.99 -18.17 9.26
CA HIS A 23 -4.81 -18.39 10.09
C HIS A 23 -3.77 -17.33 9.71
N ILE A 24 -3.50 -16.43 10.62
CA ILE A 24 -2.44 -15.44 10.46
C ILE A 24 -1.13 -16.21 10.43
N ASN A 25 -0.40 -16.10 9.34
CA ASN A 25 0.87 -16.83 9.18
C ASN A 25 1.96 -16.05 9.93
N TYR A 26 2.21 -16.43 11.20
CA TYR A 26 3.26 -15.87 12.07
C TYR A 26 4.66 -16.35 11.63
N SER A 27 5.02 -16.16 10.37
CA SER A 27 6.28 -16.68 9.80
C SER A 27 7.51 -15.87 10.18
N LYS A 28 7.38 -14.75 10.90
CA LYS A 28 8.51 -13.95 11.35
C LYS A 28 8.96 -14.39 12.74
N LYS A 29 10.24 -14.78 12.84
CA LYS A 29 10.90 -15.02 14.13
C LYS A 29 10.66 -13.84 15.08
N THR A 30 10.00 -14.10 16.21
CA THR A 30 9.71 -13.06 17.20
C THR A 30 11.01 -12.47 17.75
N ILE A 31 11.18 -11.17 17.58
CA ILE A 31 12.34 -10.45 18.09
C ILE A 31 12.04 -10.02 19.52
N THR A 32 12.88 -10.44 20.45
CA THR A 32 12.73 -10.17 21.89
C THR A 32 13.97 -9.55 22.47
N CYS A 33 13.81 -8.87 23.61
CA CYS A 33 14.88 -8.30 24.40
C CYS A 33 14.63 -8.59 25.89
N LYS A 34 15.70 -8.84 26.67
CA LYS A 34 15.56 -9.05 28.11
C LYS A 34 15.29 -7.73 28.83
N GLU A 35 14.57 -7.76 29.98
CA GLU A 35 14.24 -6.61 30.81
C GLU A 35 15.45 -5.80 31.28
N VAL A 36 16.62 -6.43 31.37
CA VAL A 36 17.88 -5.81 31.83
C VAL A 36 18.62 -5.07 30.71
N ALA A 37 18.24 -5.27 29.46
CA ALA A 37 18.90 -4.66 28.29
C ALA A 37 18.69 -3.14 28.28
N THR A 38 19.57 -2.44 27.57
CA THR A 38 19.46 -1.00 27.31
C THR A 38 18.51 -0.72 26.14
N ILE A 39 17.97 0.50 26.11
CA ILE A 39 17.16 0.99 24.98
C ILE A 39 17.97 0.95 23.70
N LYS A 40 19.27 1.25 23.76
CA LYS A 40 20.20 1.17 22.61
C LYS A 40 20.25 -0.24 22.02
N GLU A 41 20.40 -1.28 22.86
CA GLU A 41 20.41 -2.66 22.41
C GLU A 41 19.09 -3.09 21.77
N ALA A 42 17.95 -2.64 22.32
CA ALA A 42 16.64 -2.91 21.73
C ALA A 42 16.51 -2.22 20.37
N ALA A 43 16.87 -0.94 20.25
CA ALA A 43 16.82 -0.19 18.99
C ALA A 43 17.73 -0.79 17.91
N LEU A 44 18.96 -1.20 18.28
CA LEU A 44 19.86 -1.89 17.35
C LEU A 44 19.29 -3.22 16.86
N LYS A 45 18.62 -4.00 17.73
CA LYS A 45 17.92 -5.22 17.31
C LYS A 45 16.75 -4.92 16.37
N MET A 46 15.92 -3.91 16.67
CA MET A 46 14.82 -3.51 15.80
C MET A 46 15.33 -3.12 14.41
N SER A 47 16.38 -2.31 14.34
CA SER A 47 17.03 -1.90 13.09
C SER A 47 17.62 -3.10 12.33
N LYS A 48 18.40 -3.98 13.01
CA LYS A 48 19.02 -5.16 12.39
C LYS A 48 18.01 -6.10 11.74
N TYR A 49 16.85 -6.30 12.40
CA TYR A 49 15.82 -7.21 11.92
C TYR A 49 14.69 -6.50 11.14
N ASN A 50 14.82 -5.18 10.93
CA ASN A 50 13.83 -4.35 10.24
C ASN A 50 12.41 -4.55 10.77
N VAL A 51 12.24 -4.38 12.09
CA VAL A 51 10.94 -4.51 12.77
C VAL A 51 10.59 -3.24 13.51
N GLY A 52 9.32 -2.83 13.46
CA GLY A 52 8.79 -1.62 14.13
C GLY A 52 8.45 -1.82 15.61
N SER A 53 8.66 -3.03 16.16
CA SER A 53 8.41 -3.31 17.57
C SER A 53 9.28 -4.46 18.11
N ILE A 54 9.50 -4.49 19.41
CA ILE A 54 10.24 -5.54 20.12
C ILE A 54 9.55 -5.87 21.43
N ILE A 55 9.39 -7.18 21.73
CA ILE A 55 8.83 -7.62 23.01
C ILE A 55 9.93 -7.69 24.07
N ILE A 56 9.66 -7.10 25.21
CA ILE A 56 10.52 -7.19 26.39
C ILE A 56 10.10 -8.41 27.18
N THR A 57 11.07 -9.24 27.57
CA THR A 57 10.82 -10.51 28.22
C THR A 57 11.53 -10.62 29.58
N LYS A 58 10.87 -11.33 30.49
CA LYS A 58 11.44 -11.81 31.74
C LYS A 58 11.27 -13.33 31.80
N LYS A 59 12.38 -14.07 31.89
CA LYS A 59 12.37 -15.56 31.86
C LYS A 59 11.56 -16.12 30.67
N ASN A 60 11.69 -15.53 29.47
CA ASN A 60 10.98 -15.88 28.24
C ASN A 60 9.44 -15.63 28.24
N ILE A 61 8.95 -14.95 29.27
CA ILE A 61 7.55 -14.53 29.38
C ILE A 61 7.45 -13.08 28.92
N PRO A 62 6.38 -12.69 28.16
CA PRO A 62 6.20 -11.31 27.72
C PRO A 62 5.93 -10.39 28.91
N LEU A 63 6.72 -9.35 29.04
CA LEU A 63 6.59 -8.33 30.09
C LEU A 63 5.97 -7.04 29.50
N GLY A 64 6.59 -6.50 28.47
CA GLY A 64 6.20 -5.25 27.83
C GLY A 64 6.54 -5.24 26.36
N ILE A 65 6.22 -4.14 25.70
CA ILE A 65 6.53 -3.89 24.28
C ILE A 65 7.11 -2.49 24.12
N ILE A 66 8.11 -2.37 23.22
CA ILE A 66 8.63 -1.10 22.72
C ILE A 66 8.36 -1.03 21.23
N THR A 67 7.91 0.13 20.77
CA THR A 67 7.63 0.41 19.36
C THR A 67 8.48 1.58 18.86
N ASP A 68 8.58 1.78 17.54
CA ASP A 68 9.19 2.97 16.93
C ASP A 68 8.58 4.28 17.48
N LYS A 69 7.28 4.26 17.81
CA LYS A 69 6.59 5.38 18.44
C LYS A 69 7.18 5.72 19.81
N ASP A 70 7.49 4.71 20.63
CA ASP A 70 8.11 4.91 21.95
C ASP A 70 9.52 5.48 21.82
N LEU A 71 10.34 4.95 20.92
CA LEU A 71 11.68 5.46 20.63
C LEU A 71 11.62 6.92 20.19
N ARG A 72 10.73 7.26 19.26
CA ARG A 72 10.56 8.63 18.77
C ARG A 72 10.06 9.59 19.84
N HIS A 73 9.03 9.21 20.62
CA HIS A 73 8.41 10.13 21.60
C HIS A 73 9.16 10.23 22.91
N LYS A 74 9.95 9.23 23.31
CA LYS A 74 10.61 9.18 24.60
C LYS A 74 12.12 9.39 24.50
N VAL A 75 12.77 8.85 23.45
CA VAL A 75 14.23 8.91 23.29
C VAL A 75 14.66 10.05 22.37
N ALA A 76 14.12 10.12 21.16
CA ALA A 76 14.50 11.17 20.21
C ALA A 76 14.12 12.58 20.68
N THR A 77 13.11 12.73 21.57
CA THR A 77 12.75 13.99 22.20
C THR A 77 13.60 14.35 23.43
N GLY A 78 14.58 13.51 23.80
CA GLY A 78 15.46 13.74 24.95
C GLY A 78 14.85 13.42 26.32
N LYS A 79 13.60 12.92 26.39
CA LYS A 79 12.94 12.59 27.68
C LYS A 79 13.59 11.41 28.39
N CYS A 80 14.21 10.49 27.66
CA CYS A 80 14.88 9.33 28.21
C CYS A 80 16.19 9.06 27.46
N SER A 81 17.28 8.81 28.19
CA SER A 81 18.56 8.46 27.60
C SER A 81 18.53 7.06 27.00
N ILE A 82 19.12 6.89 25.81
CA ILE A 82 19.24 5.61 25.11
C ILE A 82 20.02 4.55 25.90
N ASN A 83 20.83 4.96 26.88
CA ASN A 83 21.63 4.08 27.75
C ASN A 83 20.84 3.54 28.95
N LYS A 84 19.62 4.03 29.19
CA LYS A 84 18.74 3.49 30.23
C LYS A 84 18.16 2.13 29.85
N LYS A 85 17.59 1.44 30.85
CA LYS A 85 16.95 0.13 30.64
C LYS A 85 15.68 0.26 29.80
N VAL A 86 15.38 -0.79 29.05
CA VAL A 86 14.16 -0.91 28.23
C VAL A 86 12.87 -0.72 29.03
N THR A 87 12.89 -1.06 30.32
CA THR A 87 11.78 -0.91 31.27
C THR A 87 11.33 0.54 31.47
N GLU A 88 12.20 1.52 31.20
CA GLU A 88 11.88 2.96 31.35
C GLU A 88 10.95 3.48 30.25
N ILE A 89 10.91 2.81 29.10
CA ILE A 89 10.13 3.30 27.97
C ILE A 89 9.08 2.32 27.46
N MET A 90 9.15 1.03 27.86
CA MET A 90 8.20 0.02 27.39
C MET A 90 6.77 0.34 27.81
N SER A 91 5.80 -0.06 27.00
CA SER A 91 4.38 -0.17 27.38
C SER A 91 4.20 -1.44 28.20
N TYR A 92 3.67 -1.32 29.44
CA TYR A 92 3.51 -2.42 30.40
C TYR A 92 2.17 -2.29 31.13
N PRO A 93 1.47 -3.41 31.42
CA PRO A 93 1.72 -4.75 30.89
C PRO A 93 1.44 -4.85 29.38
N VAL A 94 2.14 -5.75 28.66
CA VAL A 94 1.79 -6.01 27.26
C VAL A 94 0.49 -6.79 27.18
N LEU A 95 -0.38 -6.38 26.26
CA LEU A 95 -1.62 -7.09 25.98
C LEU A 95 -1.31 -8.34 25.13
N THR A 96 -1.76 -9.49 25.63
CA THR A 96 -1.51 -10.77 25.01
C THR A 96 -2.81 -11.40 24.48
N PHE A 97 -2.70 -12.10 23.36
CA PHE A 97 -3.81 -12.74 22.67
C PHE A 97 -3.42 -14.18 22.25
N PRO A 98 -4.40 -15.08 22.13
CA PRO A 98 -4.12 -16.45 21.75
C PRO A 98 -3.78 -16.58 20.26
N ARG A 99 -3.10 -17.68 19.91
CA ARG A 99 -2.67 -17.97 18.54
C ARG A 99 -3.83 -18.09 17.53
N ASN A 100 -5.00 -18.49 17.99
CA ASN A 100 -6.20 -18.67 17.17
C ASN A 100 -7.07 -17.40 17.06
N LEU A 101 -6.53 -16.25 17.43
CA LEU A 101 -7.19 -14.94 17.25
C LEU A 101 -7.53 -14.72 15.78
N SER A 102 -8.79 -14.41 15.48
CA SER A 102 -9.20 -14.05 14.13
C SER A 102 -8.71 -12.64 13.74
N VAL A 103 -8.62 -12.37 12.44
CA VAL A 103 -8.25 -11.04 11.93
C VAL A 103 -9.20 -9.95 12.45
N SER A 104 -10.50 -10.25 12.49
CA SER A 104 -11.52 -9.29 12.98
C SER A 104 -11.35 -9.01 14.48
N GLU A 105 -11.13 -10.04 15.31
CA GLU A 105 -10.85 -9.87 16.74
C GLU A 105 -9.57 -9.07 16.97
N ALA A 106 -8.52 -9.33 16.19
CA ALA A 106 -7.28 -8.57 16.25
C ALA A 106 -7.49 -7.08 15.93
N GLN A 107 -8.26 -6.76 14.90
CA GLN A 107 -8.61 -5.39 14.54
C GLN A 107 -9.41 -4.69 15.65
N ILE A 108 -10.42 -5.36 16.19
CA ILE A 108 -11.22 -4.84 17.31
C ILE A 108 -10.34 -4.59 18.54
N ALA A 109 -9.44 -5.52 18.86
CA ALA A 109 -8.51 -5.36 19.98
C ALA A 109 -7.58 -4.14 19.78
N MET A 110 -7.00 -3.97 18.58
CA MET A 110 -6.17 -2.80 18.26
C MET A 110 -6.93 -1.49 18.40
N LEU A 111 -8.15 -1.41 17.87
CA LEU A 111 -9.02 -0.24 17.98
C LEU A 111 -9.39 0.04 19.44
N LYS A 112 -9.88 -0.97 20.16
CA LYS A 112 -10.33 -0.83 21.57
C LYS A 112 -9.22 -0.33 22.48
N HIS A 113 -8.01 -0.80 22.28
CA HIS A 113 -6.85 -0.46 23.13
C HIS A 113 -5.97 0.65 22.53
N ASN A 114 -6.32 1.19 21.36
CA ASN A 114 -5.56 2.21 20.63
C ASN A 114 -4.07 1.82 20.45
N ILE A 115 -3.85 0.56 20.04
CA ILE A 115 -2.53 -0.02 19.82
C ILE A 115 -2.41 -0.58 18.39
N SER A 116 -1.22 -0.54 17.81
CA SER A 116 -0.93 -1.03 16.46
C SER A 116 -0.19 -2.39 16.44
N HIS A 117 0.06 -2.97 17.62
CA HIS A 117 0.76 -4.25 17.75
C HIS A 117 0.13 -5.09 18.86
N LEU A 118 -0.04 -6.39 18.61
CA LEU A 118 -0.51 -7.38 19.56
C LEU A 118 0.57 -8.40 19.84
N CYS A 119 0.80 -8.73 21.10
CA CYS A 119 1.67 -9.85 21.49
C CYS A 119 0.87 -11.15 21.44
N ILE A 120 1.29 -12.10 20.63
CA ILE A 120 0.63 -13.40 20.49
C ILE A 120 1.35 -14.43 21.33
N THR A 121 0.62 -15.12 22.20
CA THR A 121 1.10 -16.21 23.03
C THR A 121 0.34 -17.50 22.74
N LYS A 122 0.84 -18.65 23.19
CA LYS A 122 0.21 -19.96 22.89
C LYS A 122 -1.26 -20.01 23.31
N ASN A 123 -1.60 -19.47 24.48
CA ASN A 123 -2.96 -19.54 25.05
C ASN A 123 -3.58 -18.17 25.35
N GLY A 124 -2.96 -17.07 24.94
CA GLY A 124 -3.46 -15.72 25.18
C GLY A 124 -3.07 -15.11 26.54
N LEU A 125 -2.45 -15.88 27.44
CA LEU A 125 -2.04 -15.38 28.76
C LEU A 125 -0.63 -14.79 28.72
N ASN A 126 -0.40 -13.76 29.53
CA ASN A 126 0.90 -13.12 29.68
C ASN A 126 1.95 -14.00 30.41
N THR A 127 1.54 -15.14 30.95
CA THR A 127 2.40 -16.16 31.54
C THR A 127 2.81 -17.25 30.55
N SER A 128 2.34 -17.18 29.33
CA SER A 128 2.57 -18.19 28.28
C SER A 128 3.68 -17.76 27.32
N GLU A 129 4.22 -18.76 26.64
CA GLU A 129 5.28 -18.57 25.65
C GLU A 129 4.81 -17.69 24.48
N ILE A 130 5.68 -16.79 24.05
CA ILE A 130 5.44 -15.89 22.91
C ILE A 130 5.51 -16.69 21.61
N VAL A 131 4.51 -16.55 20.77
CA VAL A 131 4.44 -17.14 19.42
C VAL A 131 4.83 -16.11 18.36
N GLY A 132 4.45 -14.83 18.55
CA GLY A 132 4.70 -13.79 17.57
C GLY A 132 4.23 -12.42 18.02
N VAL A 133 4.47 -11.46 17.14
CA VAL A 133 3.87 -10.12 17.20
C VAL A 133 3.05 -9.95 15.93
N LEU A 134 1.83 -9.48 16.07
CA LEU A 134 0.94 -9.11 14.99
C LEU A 134 0.85 -7.58 14.95
N SER A 135 1.24 -6.98 13.83
CA SER A 135 1.06 -5.55 13.60
C SER A 135 -0.21 -5.27 12.78
N GLU A 136 -0.71 -4.05 12.84
CA GLU A 136 -1.77 -3.57 11.97
C GLU A 136 -1.42 -3.76 10.49
N HIS A 137 -0.16 -3.59 10.13
CA HIS A 137 0.36 -3.86 8.78
C HIS A 137 0.24 -5.36 8.40
N ASP A 138 0.51 -6.28 9.31
CA ASP A 138 0.39 -7.73 9.07
C ASP A 138 -1.08 -8.14 8.85
N ILE A 139 -2.02 -7.47 9.51
CA ILE A 139 -3.46 -7.67 9.30
C ILE A 139 -3.89 -7.27 7.88
N ILE A 140 -3.40 -6.14 7.40
CA ILE A 140 -3.66 -5.67 6.03
C ILE A 140 -3.10 -6.65 5.00
N ILE A 141 -1.92 -7.23 5.29
CA ILE A 141 -1.26 -8.22 4.42
C ILE A 141 -2.02 -9.56 4.38
N THR A 142 -2.55 -10.01 5.51
CA THR A 142 -3.13 -11.36 5.67
C THR A 142 -4.42 -11.56 4.86
N LYS A 143 -5.14 -10.50 4.54
CA LYS A 143 -6.37 -10.56 3.74
C LYS A 143 -6.15 -10.83 2.24
N GLY A 144 -5.01 -11.35 1.84
CA GLY A 144 -4.76 -11.96 0.52
C GLY A 144 -4.56 -10.98 -0.65
N ASN A 145 -4.85 -9.70 -0.47
CA ASN A 145 -4.72 -8.67 -1.51
C ASN A 145 -3.91 -7.49 -0.96
N ASN A 146 -2.59 -7.68 -0.82
CA ASN A 146 -1.70 -6.62 -0.38
C ASN A 146 -1.31 -5.72 -1.56
N PRO A 147 -1.56 -4.40 -1.51
CA PRO A 147 -1.14 -3.46 -2.55
C PRO A 147 0.35 -3.57 -2.89
N SER A 148 1.20 -3.75 -1.87
CA SER A 148 2.64 -3.90 -2.07
C SER A 148 3.03 -5.15 -2.86
N VAL A 149 2.23 -6.24 -2.76
CA VAL A 149 2.44 -7.45 -3.55
C VAL A 149 2.07 -7.19 -5.01
N LEU A 150 0.97 -6.47 -5.26
CA LEU A 150 0.55 -6.10 -6.62
C LEU A 150 1.59 -5.20 -7.30
N ILE A 151 2.10 -4.18 -6.59
CA ILE A 151 3.15 -3.28 -7.11
C ILE A 151 4.46 -4.04 -7.36
N LYS A 152 4.85 -4.97 -6.47
CA LYS A 152 6.03 -5.83 -6.69
C LYS A 152 5.83 -6.80 -7.86
N ALA A 153 4.62 -7.30 -8.07
CA ALA A 153 4.29 -8.14 -9.22
C ALA A 153 4.40 -7.35 -10.53
N LEU A 154 3.89 -6.10 -10.58
CA LEU A 154 4.03 -5.20 -11.74
C LEU A 154 5.48 -5.03 -12.21
N LYS A 155 6.44 -4.97 -11.28
CA LYS A 155 7.87 -4.86 -11.65
C LYS A 155 8.41 -6.08 -12.40
N LYS A 156 7.75 -7.24 -12.29
CA LYS A 156 8.21 -8.52 -12.85
C LYS A 156 7.45 -8.94 -14.11
N VAL A 157 6.33 -8.27 -14.43
CA VAL A 157 5.51 -8.63 -15.59
C VAL A 157 6.21 -8.24 -16.89
N SER A 158 5.96 -9.04 -17.93
CA SER A 158 6.54 -8.88 -19.27
C SER A 158 5.48 -8.70 -20.36
N THR A 159 4.18 -8.77 -20.03
CA THR A 159 3.09 -8.70 -21.01
C THR A 159 1.91 -7.86 -20.51
N LEU A 160 1.16 -7.27 -21.46
CA LEU A 160 -0.06 -6.52 -21.16
C LEU A 160 -1.17 -7.38 -20.48
N PRO A 161 -1.42 -8.64 -20.89
CA PRO A 161 -2.38 -9.50 -20.17
C PRO A 161 -2.03 -9.72 -18.71
N GLU A 162 -0.75 -9.84 -18.36
CA GLU A 162 -0.32 -9.95 -16.96
C GLU A 162 -0.61 -8.67 -16.17
N ILE A 163 -0.41 -7.49 -16.77
CA ILE A 163 -0.77 -6.20 -16.15
C ILE A 163 -2.28 -6.14 -15.92
N LYS A 164 -3.09 -6.53 -16.92
CA LYS A 164 -4.55 -6.58 -16.81
C LYS A 164 -5.00 -7.46 -15.63
N ALA A 165 -4.43 -8.65 -15.48
CA ALA A 165 -4.74 -9.55 -14.36
C ALA A 165 -4.39 -8.91 -12.98
N ILE A 166 -3.36 -8.07 -12.91
CA ILE A 166 -3.03 -7.34 -11.67
C ILE A 166 -4.06 -6.24 -11.39
N ILE A 167 -4.54 -5.53 -12.40
CA ILE A 167 -5.61 -4.52 -12.26
C ILE A 167 -6.91 -5.17 -11.77
N GLU A 168 -7.29 -6.32 -12.32
CA GLU A 168 -8.45 -7.07 -11.85
C GLU A 168 -8.33 -7.44 -10.36
N LYS A 169 -7.15 -7.88 -9.91
CA LYS A 169 -6.87 -8.11 -8.48
C LYS A 169 -6.97 -6.83 -7.66
N ALA A 170 -6.50 -5.69 -8.18
CA ALA A 170 -6.62 -4.40 -7.50
C ALA A 170 -8.08 -3.96 -7.35
N GLN A 171 -8.95 -4.26 -8.32
CA GLN A 171 -10.39 -3.99 -8.23
C GLN A 171 -11.07 -4.86 -7.16
N VAL A 172 -10.68 -6.13 -7.03
CA VAL A 172 -11.15 -6.99 -5.94
C VAL A 172 -10.70 -6.44 -4.59
N LEU A 173 -9.45 -5.98 -4.49
CA LEU A 173 -8.92 -5.33 -3.29
C LEU A 173 -9.73 -4.08 -2.90
N LEU A 174 -10.03 -3.22 -3.88
CA LEU A 174 -10.86 -2.02 -3.68
C LEU A 174 -12.26 -2.37 -3.15
N LYS A 175 -12.94 -3.35 -3.77
CA LYS A 175 -14.27 -3.82 -3.30
C LYS A 175 -14.20 -4.30 -1.86
N ASN A 176 -13.18 -5.08 -1.49
CA ASN A 176 -13.00 -5.56 -0.13
C ASN A 176 -12.76 -4.41 0.86
N TYR A 177 -11.97 -3.39 0.50
CA TYR A 177 -11.72 -2.23 1.36
C TYR A 177 -12.99 -1.41 1.61
N ILE A 178 -13.81 -1.19 0.56
CA ILE A 178 -15.09 -0.50 0.69
C ILE A 178 -16.05 -1.28 1.61
N GLN A 179 -16.16 -2.61 1.45
CA GLN A 179 -16.98 -3.47 2.29
C GLN A 179 -16.53 -3.48 3.77
N GLN A 180 -15.26 -3.25 4.02
CA GLN A 180 -14.67 -3.18 5.35
C GLN A 180 -14.71 -1.78 5.97
N HIS A 181 -15.37 -0.82 5.30
CA HIS A 181 -15.46 0.58 5.74
C HIS A 181 -14.09 1.24 5.99
N ILE A 182 -13.06 0.85 5.20
CA ILE A 182 -11.76 1.52 5.26
C ILE A 182 -11.92 2.96 4.77
N PRO A 183 -11.29 3.95 5.43
CA PRO A 183 -11.43 5.36 5.05
C PRO A 183 -11.06 5.61 3.58
N LEU A 184 -11.91 6.34 2.86
CA LEU A 184 -11.72 6.65 1.42
C LEU A 184 -10.35 7.25 1.10
N PRO A 185 -9.79 8.23 1.86
CA PRO A 185 -8.46 8.77 1.56
C PRO A 185 -7.34 7.73 1.57
N PHE A 186 -7.46 6.69 2.40
CA PHE A 186 -6.51 5.59 2.40
C PHE A 186 -6.65 4.72 1.14
N ILE A 187 -7.89 4.42 0.75
CA ILE A 187 -8.20 3.63 -0.44
C ILE A 187 -7.72 4.35 -1.71
N THR A 188 -8.04 5.65 -1.86
CA THR A 188 -7.64 6.44 -3.03
C THR A 188 -6.13 6.52 -3.18
N ASN A 189 -5.39 6.70 -2.08
CA ASN A 189 -3.94 6.69 -2.11
C ASN A 189 -3.38 5.35 -2.62
N ILE A 190 -3.88 4.22 -2.12
CA ILE A 190 -3.43 2.89 -2.56
C ILE A 190 -3.71 2.66 -4.05
N ILE A 191 -4.93 2.95 -4.49
CA ILE A 191 -5.30 2.77 -5.90
C ILE A 191 -4.47 3.69 -6.80
N SER A 192 -4.23 4.94 -6.38
CA SER A 192 -3.38 5.87 -7.12
C SER A 192 -1.95 5.37 -7.28
N GLU A 193 -1.36 4.77 -6.24
CA GLU A 193 -0.02 4.18 -6.33
C GLU A 193 0.02 2.95 -7.27
N ILE A 194 -1.04 2.13 -7.30
CA ILE A 194 -1.15 1.01 -8.24
C ILE A 194 -1.29 1.55 -9.67
N ASN A 195 -2.19 2.52 -9.91
CA ASN A 195 -2.41 3.12 -11.21
C ASN A 195 -1.14 3.80 -11.74
N TYR A 196 -0.41 4.51 -10.88
CA TYR A 196 0.88 5.09 -11.21
C TYR A 196 1.89 4.01 -11.65
N ALA A 197 2.03 2.94 -10.88
CA ALA A 197 2.94 1.84 -11.20
C ALA A 197 2.57 1.13 -12.52
N VAL A 198 1.27 0.97 -12.81
CA VAL A 198 0.77 0.44 -14.10
C VAL A 198 1.13 1.36 -15.25
N THR A 199 0.85 2.66 -15.12
CA THR A 199 1.17 3.66 -16.16
C THR A 199 2.66 3.68 -16.44
N GLN A 200 3.50 3.72 -15.39
CA GLN A 200 4.94 3.66 -15.53
C GLN A 200 5.40 2.41 -16.28
N LYS A 201 4.87 1.24 -15.93
CA LYS A 201 5.24 -0.03 -16.57
C LYS A 201 4.87 -0.07 -18.06
N ILE A 202 3.71 0.47 -18.42
CA ILE A 202 3.28 0.54 -19.83
C ILE A 202 4.15 1.52 -20.61
N ILE A 203 4.53 2.66 -20.03
CA ILE A 203 5.48 3.59 -20.64
C ILE A 203 6.83 2.91 -20.88
N GLU A 204 7.37 2.20 -19.87
CA GLU A 204 8.62 1.43 -19.98
C GLU A 204 8.56 0.43 -21.13
N PHE A 205 7.49 -0.37 -21.24
CA PHE A 205 7.32 -1.34 -22.34
C PHE A 205 7.33 -0.69 -23.71
N ASN A 206 6.67 0.44 -23.85
CA ASN A 206 6.61 1.14 -25.13
C ASN A 206 7.94 1.78 -25.50
N LEU A 207 8.69 2.28 -24.50
CA LEU A 207 10.04 2.84 -24.73
C LEU A 207 11.05 1.75 -25.10
N GLU A 208 10.95 0.54 -24.54
CA GLU A 208 11.81 -0.58 -24.89
C GLU A 208 11.59 -1.09 -26.32
N GLN A 209 10.38 -0.93 -26.86
CA GLN A 209 9.98 -1.41 -28.18
C GLN A 209 10.13 -0.38 -29.30
N GLN A 210 10.42 0.87 -28.98
CA GLN A 210 10.52 1.97 -29.94
C GLN A 210 11.93 2.56 -30.01
N ALA A 211 12.13 3.41 -31.01
CA ALA A 211 13.34 4.21 -31.11
C ALA A 211 13.48 5.10 -29.85
N LYS A 212 14.74 5.38 -29.47
CA LYS A 212 15.03 6.27 -28.36
C LYS A 212 14.38 7.64 -28.57
N PRO A 213 13.71 8.22 -27.55
CA PRO A 213 13.15 9.55 -27.64
C PRO A 213 14.19 10.59 -28.12
N PRO A 214 13.81 11.48 -29.05
CA PRO A 214 14.75 12.45 -29.64
C PRO A 214 15.23 13.50 -28.64
N VAL A 215 14.42 13.82 -27.64
CA VAL A 215 14.72 14.76 -26.54
C VAL A 215 14.14 14.21 -25.24
N LYS A 216 14.49 14.80 -24.10
CA LYS A 216 13.87 14.43 -22.82
C LYS A 216 12.41 14.84 -22.79
N PHE A 217 11.63 14.09 -22.05
CA PHE A 217 10.20 14.35 -21.88
C PHE A 217 9.72 13.91 -20.51
N ALA A 218 8.55 14.40 -20.14
CA ALA A 218 7.78 13.91 -18.98
C ALA A 218 6.37 13.53 -19.41
N TRP A 219 5.90 12.40 -18.90
CA TRP A 219 4.50 12.03 -18.96
C TRP A 219 3.76 12.64 -17.77
N LEU A 220 2.71 13.37 -18.01
CA LEU A 220 1.88 14.02 -16.99
C LEU A 220 0.57 13.27 -16.86
N THR A 221 0.18 12.95 -15.65
CA THR A 221 -1.19 12.54 -15.31
C THR A 221 -1.94 13.75 -14.77
N ILE A 222 -3.13 13.98 -15.28
CA ILE A 222 -3.98 15.13 -14.94
C ILE A 222 -5.35 14.67 -14.46
N GLY A 223 -6.32 15.56 -14.28
CA GLY A 223 -7.66 15.19 -13.85
C GLY A 223 -7.69 14.49 -12.48
N SER A 224 -8.57 13.53 -12.32
CA SER A 224 -8.76 12.74 -11.08
C SER A 224 -7.52 11.90 -10.72
N GLN A 225 -6.81 11.39 -11.72
CA GLN A 225 -5.58 10.64 -11.49
C GLN A 225 -4.47 11.54 -10.93
N GLY A 226 -4.29 12.73 -11.50
CA GLY A 226 -3.31 13.70 -11.02
C GLY A 226 -3.58 14.19 -9.60
N ARG A 227 -4.84 14.26 -9.18
CA ARG A 227 -5.27 14.64 -7.82
C ARG A 227 -5.34 13.47 -6.84
N LYS A 228 -5.03 12.23 -7.29
CA LYS A 228 -5.11 10.98 -6.50
C LYS A 228 -6.52 10.68 -5.95
N GLU A 229 -7.55 10.99 -6.72
CA GLU A 229 -8.96 10.84 -6.34
C GLU A 229 -9.65 9.65 -7.01
N GLN A 230 -8.94 8.87 -7.84
CA GLN A 230 -9.50 7.74 -8.55
C GLN A 230 -9.84 6.57 -7.61
N LEU A 231 -11.04 6.02 -7.75
CA LEU A 231 -11.50 4.84 -7.01
C LEU A 231 -11.73 3.61 -7.89
N LEU A 232 -12.26 3.83 -9.10
CA LEU A 232 -12.65 2.77 -10.03
C LEU A 232 -11.95 3.00 -11.37
N GLN A 233 -12.25 2.15 -12.34
CA GLN A 233 -11.87 2.39 -13.73
C GLN A 233 -12.36 3.78 -14.14
N THR A 234 -11.42 4.65 -14.40
CA THR A 234 -11.66 6.02 -14.82
C THR A 234 -11.00 6.22 -16.17
N ASP A 235 -11.42 7.24 -16.86
CA ASP A 235 -10.81 7.68 -18.10
C ASP A 235 -9.36 8.13 -17.91
N GLN A 236 -8.65 8.13 -19.02
CA GLN A 236 -7.26 8.56 -19.10
C GLN A 236 -7.21 10.07 -19.32
N ASP A 237 -6.69 10.80 -18.33
CA ASP A 237 -6.33 12.21 -18.50
C ASP A 237 -4.81 12.35 -18.41
N ASN A 238 -4.15 12.58 -19.53
CA ASN A 238 -2.69 12.65 -19.58
C ASN A 238 -2.16 13.59 -20.66
N ALA A 239 -0.90 13.98 -20.50
CA ALA A 239 -0.22 14.85 -21.42
C ALA A 239 1.28 14.51 -21.51
N ILE A 240 1.94 15.00 -22.54
CA ILE A 240 3.40 15.00 -22.66
C ILE A 240 3.92 16.42 -22.71
N VAL A 241 4.97 16.68 -21.93
CA VAL A 241 5.82 17.84 -22.09
C VAL A 241 7.22 17.37 -22.51
N PHE A 242 7.79 17.94 -23.56
CA PHE A 242 9.10 17.59 -24.06
C PHE A 242 10.02 18.82 -24.21
N GLU A 243 11.34 18.62 -24.16
CA GLU A 243 12.31 19.70 -24.31
C GLU A 243 12.16 20.42 -25.66
N ASP A 244 12.35 21.75 -25.67
CA ASP A 244 12.35 22.54 -26.88
C ASP A 244 13.45 22.06 -27.84
N THR A 245 13.17 22.07 -29.15
CA THR A 245 14.04 21.55 -30.19
C THR A 245 13.83 22.30 -31.51
N GLU A 246 14.84 22.36 -32.33
CA GLU A 246 14.74 22.93 -33.69
C GLU A 246 13.85 22.09 -34.61
N LYS A 247 13.72 20.76 -34.34
CA LYS A 247 12.91 19.83 -35.10
C LYS A 247 11.55 19.60 -34.39
N LEU A 248 10.86 20.68 -34.09
CA LEU A 248 9.64 20.65 -33.24
C LEU A 248 8.56 19.70 -33.77
N GLU A 249 8.21 19.78 -35.07
CA GLU A 249 7.13 18.98 -35.63
C GLU A 249 7.49 17.48 -35.74
N ASP A 250 8.73 17.14 -36.10
CA ASP A 250 9.21 15.75 -36.14
C ASP A 250 9.20 15.15 -34.73
N THR A 251 9.63 15.91 -33.75
CA THR A 251 9.66 15.52 -32.34
C THR A 251 8.26 15.32 -31.79
N ARG A 252 7.34 16.25 -32.10
CA ARG A 252 5.92 16.12 -31.74
C ARG A 252 5.29 14.88 -32.37
N ALA A 253 5.52 14.65 -33.67
CA ALA A 253 5.01 13.47 -34.37
C ALA A 253 5.48 12.17 -33.72
N PHE A 254 6.77 12.12 -33.30
CA PHE A 254 7.31 10.99 -32.56
C PHE A 254 6.55 10.76 -31.25
N PHE A 255 6.38 11.80 -30.43
CA PHE A 255 5.70 11.66 -29.13
C PHE A 255 4.20 11.38 -29.27
N ILE A 256 3.51 11.91 -30.27
CA ILE A 256 2.10 11.56 -30.56
C ILE A 256 1.98 10.07 -30.89
N LYS A 257 2.88 9.54 -31.73
CA LYS A 257 2.90 8.11 -32.08
C LYS A 257 3.17 7.22 -30.85
N LEU A 258 4.14 7.60 -30.02
CA LEU A 258 4.44 6.93 -28.76
C LEU A 258 3.22 6.98 -27.82
N ALA A 259 2.63 8.15 -27.63
CA ALA A 259 1.47 8.35 -26.78
C ALA A 259 0.25 7.56 -27.26
N ALA A 260 0.00 7.49 -28.57
CA ALA A 260 -1.08 6.71 -29.13
C ALA A 260 -0.97 5.23 -28.74
N LYS A 261 0.24 4.68 -28.80
CA LYS A 261 0.47 3.29 -28.38
C LYS A 261 0.29 3.11 -26.88
N ILE A 262 0.82 4.01 -26.06
CA ILE A 262 0.66 3.99 -24.59
C ILE A 262 -0.83 4.10 -24.22
N ASN A 263 -1.59 5.05 -24.80
CA ASN A 263 -3.01 5.20 -24.52
C ASN A 263 -3.85 3.97 -24.93
N GLN A 264 -3.51 3.30 -26.05
CA GLN A 264 -4.13 2.05 -26.46
C GLN A 264 -3.82 0.91 -25.48
N ASP A 265 -2.58 0.78 -25.04
CA ASP A 265 -2.16 -0.25 -24.10
C ASP A 265 -2.79 -0.02 -22.71
N LEU A 266 -2.91 1.24 -22.26
CA LEU A 266 -3.66 1.61 -21.07
C LEU A 266 -5.15 1.25 -21.22
N ALA A 267 -5.77 1.48 -22.41
CA ALA A 267 -7.15 1.10 -22.66
C ALA A 267 -7.32 -0.44 -22.62
N PHE A 268 -6.39 -1.19 -23.17
CA PHE A 268 -6.41 -2.65 -23.15
C PHE A 268 -6.40 -3.22 -21.72
N VAL A 269 -5.66 -2.60 -20.82
CA VAL A 269 -5.57 -3.06 -19.40
C VAL A 269 -6.69 -2.50 -18.52
N GLY A 270 -7.55 -1.60 -19.04
CA GLY A 270 -8.79 -1.21 -18.37
C GLY A 270 -8.91 0.26 -17.98
N PHE A 271 -8.05 1.16 -18.50
CA PHE A 271 -8.26 2.61 -18.39
C PHE A 271 -8.97 3.11 -19.62
N GLU A 272 -10.20 3.61 -19.47
CA GLU A 272 -10.99 4.06 -20.62
C GLU A 272 -10.37 5.29 -21.30
N LEU A 273 -10.52 5.40 -22.61
CA LEU A 273 -10.09 6.60 -23.33
C LEU A 273 -10.94 7.80 -22.90
N CYS A 274 -10.31 8.96 -22.66
CA CYS A 274 -11.01 10.18 -22.27
C CYS A 274 -11.96 10.65 -23.38
N PRO A 275 -13.28 10.79 -23.11
CA PRO A 275 -14.24 11.30 -24.10
C PRO A 275 -13.92 12.71 -24.59
N SER A 276 -13.32 13.52 -23.70
CA SER A 276 -12.89 14.90 -24.00
C SER A 276 -11.55 14.97 -24.72
N LYS A 277 -10.96 13.81 -25.06
CA LYS A 277 -9.65 13.70 -25.74
C LYS A 277 -8.50 14.42 -25.03
N MET A 278 -8.55 14.50 -23.69
CA MET A 278 -7.47 15.03 -22.85
C MET A 278 -6.37 13.97 -22.67
N MET A 279 -5.74 13.59 -23.78
CA MET A 279 -4.73 12.52 -23.79
C MET A 279 -3.52 12.95 -24.59
N ALA A 280 -2.35 12.48 -24.20
CA ALA A 280 -1.05 12.79 -24.80
C ALA A 280 -0.98 12.45 -26.31
N MET A 281 -1.82 11.55 -26.82
CA MET A 281 -1.94 11.26 -28.25
C MET A 281 -2.63 12.37 -29.04
N ASN A 282 -3.25 13.34 -28.36
CA ASN A 282 -3.85 14.52 -29.00
C ASN A 282 -2.80 15.64 -29.03
N PRO A 283 -2.56 16.28 -30.21
CA PRO A 283 -1.57 17.36 -30.34
C PRO A 283 -1.70 18.51 -29.32
N LYS A 284 -2.93 18.79 -28.86
CA LYS A 284 -3.17 19.81 -27.83
C LYS A 284 -2.56 19.47 -26.45
N TRP A 285 -2.25 18.21 -26.20
CA TRP A 285 -1.72 17.70 -24.94
C TRP A 285 -0.31 17.12 -25.10
N CYS A 286 0.33 17.36 -26.26
CA CYS A 286 1.70 16.92 -26.56
C CYS A 286 2.52 18.12 -27.03
N LEU A 287 3.09 18.86 -26.09
CA LEU A 287 3.65 20.18 -26.33
C LEU A 287 5.09 20.27 -25.80
N SER A 288 5.89 21.18 -26.39
CA SER A 288 7.18 21.55 -25.86
C SER A 288 7.05 22.38 -24.58
N VAL A 289 8.16 22.52 -23.84
CA VAL A 289 8.21 23.34 -22.61
C VAL A 289 7.75 24.78 -22.87
N THR A 290 8.19 25.37 -23.98
CA THR A 290 7.81 26.76 -24.34
C THR A 290 6.32 26.87 -24.64
N GLU A 291 5.76 25.93 -25.41
CA GLU A 291 4.33 25.92 -25.73
C GLU A 291 3.44 25.71 -24.47
N TRP A 292 3.86 24.85 -23.55
CA TRP A 292 3.15 24.67 -22.26
C TRP A 292 3.11 25.95 -21.41
N LYS A 293 4.15 26.79 -21.48
CA LYS A 293 4.18 28.08 -20.77
C LYS A 293 3.26 29.14 -21.40
N GLN A 294 2.86 28.95 -22.66
CA GLN A 294 2.02 29.89 -23.40
C GLN A 294 0.52 29.54 -23.31
N GLN A 295 0.17 28.34 -22.85
CA GLN A 295 -1.21 27.92 -22.55
C GLN A 295 -1.72 28.47 -21.21
#